data_fdd2ac9a76713a93dad7b82619d6108d
#
_entry.id   fdd2ac9a76713a93dad7b82619d6108d
#
_cell.length_a   1.000
_cell.length_b   1.000
_cell.length_c   1.000
_cell.angle_alpha   90.00
_cell.angle_beta   90.00
_cell.angle_gamma   90.00
#
_symmetry.space_group_name_H-M   'P 1'
#
loop_
_entity.id
_entity.type
_entity.pdbx_description
1 polymer ?
#
loop_
_entity_poly.entity_id
_entity_poly.type
_entity_poly.pdbx_seq_one_letter_code
_entity_poly.pdbx_strand_id
1 'polypeptide(L)'
;SRLSKPLMETLAVIAYRQPVTVNEIETVRGVGADHSVRALVERRLVEEKGRKQTPGRPVLYGTTDEFLHRFGMNGLADLPPENLFSPVPARVPSEP
;
A
#
# COMPACT_ATOMS: atom_id res chain seq x y z
N SER A 1 -9.11 4.30 15.97
CA SER A 1 -8.58 5.65 15.78
C SER A 1 -8.30 5.93 14.31
N ARG A 2 -8.28 7.20 13.99
CA ARG A 2 -8.12 7.64 12.62
C ARG A 2 -6.67 7.53 12.17
N LEU A 3 -6.46 7.07 10.94
CA LEU A 3 -5.13 7.03 10.37
C LEU A 3 -4.69 8.44 9.98
N SER A 4 -3.39 8.73 10.20
CA SER A 4 -2.82 9.98 9.73
C SER A 4 -2.75 9.98 8.21
N LYS A 5 -2.56 11.16 7.62
CA LYS A 5 -2.44 11.26 6.17
C LYS A 5 -1.30 10.42 5.62
N PRO A 6 -0.08 10.46 6.18
CA PRO A 6 1.00 9.61 5.67
C PRO A 6 0.67 8.12 5.76
N LEU A 7 0.01 7.68 6.83
CA LEU A 7 -0.37 6.27 6.95
C LEU A 7 -1.42 5.90 5.91
N MET A 8 -2.41 6.77 5.71
CA MET A 8 -3.44 6.50 4.72
C MET A 8 -2.86 6.46 3.31
N GLU A 9 -1.94 7.36 3.00
CA GLU A 9 -1.30 7.38 1.69
C GLU A 9 -0.49 6.11 1.44
N THR A 10 0.28 5.68 2.46
CA THR A 10 1.07 4.46 2.34
C THR A 10 0.17 3.24 2.22
N LEU A 11 -0.88 3.19 3.01
CA LEU A 11 -1.84 2.08 2.95
C LEU A 11 -2.49 1.99 1.56
N ALA A 12 -2.84 3.12 0.97
CA ALA A 12 -3.42 3.13 -0.36
C ALA A 12 -2.46 2.56 -1.40
N VAL A 13 -1.18 2.97 -1.35
CA VAL A 13 -0.19 2.42 -2.27
C VAL A 13 -0.10 0.90 -2.13
N ILE A 14 -0.03 0.43 -0.88
CA ILE A 14 0.06 -1.02 -0.65
C ILE A 14 -1.18 -1.73 -1.16
N ALA A 15 -2.35 -1.21 -0.86
CA ALA A 15 -3.61 -1.87 -1.26
C ALA A 15 -3.70 -2.03 -2.77
N TYR A 16 -3.31 -1.00 -3.52
CA TYR A 16 -3.46 -1.04 -4.98
C TYR A 16 -2.29 -1.69 -5.71
N ARG A 17 -1.13 -1.75 -5.08
CA ARG A 17 0.09 -2.25 -5.74
C ARG A 17 0.58 -3.58 -5.21
N GLN A 18 -0.09 -4.12 -4.20
CA GLN A 18 0.37 -5.34 -3.55
C GLN A 18 0.47 -6.53 -4.52
N PRO A 19 1.44 -7.43 -4.32
CA PRO A 19 2.49 -7.36 -3.28
C PRO A 19 3.59 -6.37 -3.67
N VAL A 20 4.10 -5.62 -2.69
CA VAL A 20 4.95 -4.47 -2.98
C VAL A 20 6.02 -4.32 -1.90
N THR A 21 7.24 -3.90 -2.31
CA THR A 21 8.33 -3.66 -1.36
C THR A 21 8.29 -2.24 -0.83
N VAL A 22 9.00 -1.99 0.28
CA VAL A 22 9.12 -0.63 0.82
C VAL A 22 9.73 0.30 -0.24
N ASN A 23 10.76 -0.18 -0.95
CA ASN A 23 11.43 0.63 -1.96
C ASN A 23 10.45 1.04 -3.08
N GLU A 24 9.60 0.10 -3.50
CA GLU A 24 8.61 0.40 -4.52
C GLU A 24 7.57 1.39 -4.02
N ILE A 25 7.15 1.26 -2.75
CA ILE A 25 6.23 2.21 -2.15
C ILE A 25 6.85 3.61 -2.15
N GLU A 26 8.12 3.71 -1.77
CA GLU A 26 8.81 4.99 -1.70
C GLU A 26 8.95 5.62 -3.09
N THR A 27 9.18 4.79 -4.10
CA THR A 27 9.25 5.29 -5.48
C THR A 27 7.92 5.93 -5.89
N VAL A 28 6.81 5.29 -5.54
CA VAL A 28 5.49 5.81 -5.87
C VAL A 28 5.20 7.08 -5.09
N ARG A 29 5.51 7.10 -3.81
CA ARG A 29 5.19 8.25 -2.95
C ARG A 29 6.17 9.41 -3.09
N GLY A 30 7.42 9.12 -3.44
CA GLY A 30 8.45 10.14 -3.52
C GLY A 30 9.03 10.55 -2.17
N VAL A 31 8.70 9.82 -1.10
CA VAL A 31 9.20 10.08 0.26
C VAL A 31 9.45 8.74 0.95
N GLY A 32 10.19 8.77 2.05
CA GLY A 32 10.42 7.57 2.84
C GLY A 32 9.14 7.01 3.41
N ALA A 33 9.04 5.69 3.49
CA ALA A 33 7.83 5.03 3.92
C ALA A 33 8.06 3.96 4.99
N ASP A 34 9.30 3.77 5.43
CA ASP A 34 9.60 2.69 6.37
C ASP A 34 8.80 2.81 7.68
N HIS A 35 8.74 4.01 8.23
CA HIS A 35 8.00 4.24 9.45
C HIS A 35 6.50 3.97 9.26
N SER A 36 5.94 4.44 8.16
CA SER A 36 4.51 4.25 7.88
C SER A 36 4.18 2.77 7.69
N VAL A 37 5.03 2.04 6.97
CA VAL A 37 4.81 0.60 6.78
C VAL A 37 4.83 -0.11 8.13
N ARG A 38 5.81 0.21 8.98
CA ARG A 38 5.90 -0.40 10.31
C ARG A 38 4.66 -0.12 11.15
N ALA A 39 4.19 1.11 11.13
CA ALA A 39 2.99 1.49 11.87
C ALA A 39 1.75 0.74 11.36
N LEU A 40 1.65 0.53 10.05
CA LEU A 40 0.53 -0.22 9.47
C LEU A 40 0.59 -1.69 9.83
N VAL A 41 1.80 -2.26 9.90
CA VAL A 41 1.96 -3.64 10.34
C VAL A 41 1.54 -3.78 11.80
N GLU A 42 1.92 -2.83 12.65
CA GLU A 42 1.52 -2.84 14.06
C GLU A 42 0.01 -2.77 14.22
N ARG A 43 -0.65 -2.06 13.33
CA ARG A 43 -2.12 -1.96 13.33
C ARG A 43 -2.80 -3.15 12.66
N ARG A 44 -2.02 -4.10 12.17
CA ARG A 44 -2.52 -5.30 11.49
C ARG A 44 -3.31 -4.99 10.23
N LEU A 45 -3.05 -3.87 9.61
CA LEU A 45 -3.66 -3.52 8.33
C LEU A 45 -2.80 -3.98 7.17
N VAL A 46 -1.52 -4.23 7.41
CA VAL A 46 -0.53 -4.66 6.42
C VAL A 46 0.26 -5.82 7.02
N GLU A 47 0.67 -6.75 6.18
CA GLU A 47 1.48 -7.90 6.61
C GLU A 47 2.45 -8.29 5.51
N GLU A 48 3.48 -9.04 5.90
CA GLU A 48 4.45 -9.57 4.96
C GLU A 48 3.80 -10.68 4.15
N LYS A 49 4.01 -10.64 2.83
CA LYS A 49 3.45 -11.64 1.91
C LYS A 49 4.51 -12.56 1.31
N GLY A 50 5.77 -12.32 1.63
CA GLY A 50 6.87 -13.11 1.08
C GLY A 50 8.04 -12.21 0.74
N ARG A 51 8.92 -12.68 -0.13
CA ARG A 51 10.08 -11.91 -0.53
C ARG A 51 10.19 -11.88 -2.06
N LYS A 52 10.59 -10.73 -2.56
CA LYS A 52 10.81 -10.57 -3.99
C LYS A 52 12.08 -11.30 -4.37
N GLN A 53 12.05 -11.99 -5.51
CA GLN A 53 13.19 -12.80 -5.97
C GLN A 53 14.16 -11.94 -6.77
N THR A 54 14.68 -10.90 -6.12
CA THR A 54 15.67 -9.98 -6.69
C THR A 54 16.79 -9.81 -5.68
N PRO A 55 17.92 -9.20 -6.07
CA PRO A 55 19.04 -9.01 -5.13
C PRO A 55 18.58 -8.34 -3.85
N GLY A 56 19.06 -8.85 -2.71
CA GLY A 56 18.63 -8.38 -1.41
C GLY A 56 17.35 -9.01 -0.90
N ARG A 57 16.59 -9.67 -1.77
CA ARG A 57 15.34 -10.36 -1.45
C ARG A 57 14.45 -9.53 -0.52
N PRO A 58 14.03 -8.33 -0.95
CA PRO A 58 13.26 -7.45 -0.08
C PRO A 58 11.88 -8.03 0.24
N VAL A 59 11.38 -7.69 1.42
CA VAL A 59 10.08 -8.15 1.87
C VAL A 59 8.98 -7.54 1.01
N LEU A 60 8.01 -8.36 0.65
CA LEU A 60 6.79 -7.93 -0.05
C LEU A 60 5.67 -7.77 0.97
N TYR A 61 4.94 -6.67 0.86
CA TYR A 61 3.84 -6.35 1.77
C TYR A 61 2.51 -6.36 1.03
N GLY A 62 1.46 -6.67 1.77
CA GLY A 62 0.10 -6.59 1.28
C GLY A 62 -0.84 -6.30 2.43
N THR A 63 -2.11 -6.15 2.11
CA THR A 63 -3.13 -5.88 3.12
C THR A 63 -3.62 -7.18 3.75
N THR A 64 -4.33 -7.06 4.86
CA THR A 64 -4.81 -8.16 5.68
C THR A 64 -6.33 -8.28 5.59
N ASP A 65 -6.87 -9.35 6.17
CA ASP A 65 -8.32 -9.46 6.33
C ASP A 65 -8.85 -8.36 7.26
N GLU A 66 -8.07 -7.95 8.24
CA GLU A 66 -8.44 -6.86 9.13
C GLU A 66 -8.62 -5.56 8.35
N PHE A 67 -7.77 -5.32 7.35
CA PHE A 67 -7.94 -4.18 6.46
C PHE A 67 -9.30 -4.21 5.78
N LEU A 68 -9.65 -5.35 5.20
CA LEU A 68 -10.94 -5.49 4.53
C LEU A 68 -12.09 -5.24 5.49
N HIS A 69 -12.02 -5.84 6.67
CA HIS A 69 -13.05 -5.69 7.69
C HIS A 69 -13.20 -4.23 8.10
N ARG A 70 -12.09 -3.56 8.37
CA ARG A 70 -12.10 -2.19 8.85
C ARG A 70 -12.68 -1.21 7.83
N PHE A 71 -12.48 -1.48 6.55
CA PHE A 71 -12.96 -0.61 5.48
C PHE A 71 -14.25 -1.12 4.84
N GLY A 72 -14.86 -2.15 5.43
CA GLY A 72 -16.17 -2.63 5.00
C GLY A 72 -16.17 -3.30 3.64
N MET A 73 -15.06 -3.95 3.28
CA MET A 73 -14.92 -4.62 2.00
C MET A 73 -14.92 -6.13 2.18
N ASN A 74 -15.47 -6.84 1.19
CA ASN A 74 -15.49 -8.30 1.20
C ASN A 74 -14.26 -8.91 0.56
N GLY A 75 -13.55 -8.15 -0.24
CA GLY A 75 -12.34 -8.60 -0.91
C GLY A 75 -11.70 -7.44 -1.64
N LEU A 76 -10.51 -7.66 -2.20
CA LEU A 76 -9.79 -6.61 -2.90
C LEU A 76 -10.52 -6.14 -4.15
N ALA A 77 -11.42 -6.97 -4.70
CA ALA A 77 -12.22 -6.55 -5.84
C ALA A 77 -13.15 -5.37 -5.49
N ASP A 78 -13.40 -5.15 -4.20
CA ASP A 78 -14.24 -4.03 -3.76
C ASP A 78 -13.48 -2.72 -3.66
N LEU A 79 -12.15 -2.74 -3.89
CA LEU A 79 -11.39 -1.48 -3.89
C LEU A 79 -11.92 -0.56 -4.99
N PRO A 80 -12.17 0.71 -4.65
CA PRO A 80 -12.60 1.67 -5.67
C PRO A 80 -11.47 1.93 -6.67
N PRO A 81 -11.79 2.55 -7.82
CA PRO A 81 -10.74 2.89 -8.79
C PRO A 81 -9.64 3.70 -8.12
N GLU A 82 -8.40 3.38 -8.44
CA GLU A 82 -7.24 3.96 -7.76
C GLU A 82 -7.23 5.48 -7.83
N ASN A 83 -7.61 6.05 -8.96
CA ASN A 83 -7.59 7.49 -9.16
C ASN A 83 -8.59 8.25 -8.29
N LEU A 84 -9.54 7.56 -7.66
CA LEU A 84 -10.52 8.21 -6.78
C LEU A 84 -10.08 8.22 -5.32
N PHE A 85 -9.28 7.24 -4.90
CA PHE A 85 -8.98 7.04 -3.48
C PHE A 85 -7.50 7.05 -3.15
N SER A 86 -6.65 6.75 -4.13
CA SER A 86 -5.22 6.80 -3.88
C SER A 86 -4.76 8.24 -3.81
N PRO A 87 -3.93 8.58 -2.83
CA PRO A 87 -3.32 9.91 -2.80
C PRO A 87 -2.26 10.07 -3.89
N VAL A 88 -1.89 8.99 -4.55
CA VAL A 88 -0.93 9.05 -5.64
C VAL A 88 -1.62 9.64 -6.85
N PRO A 89 -1.06 10.68 -7.48
CA PRO A 89 -1.69 11.26 -8.67
C PRO A 89 -1.94 10.20 -9.73
N ALA A 90 -3.06 10.31 -10.42
CA ALA A 90 -3.35 9.42 -11.51
C ALA A 90 -2.20 9.48 -12.50
N ARG A 91 -1.83 8.31 -13.04
CA ARG A 91 -0.78 8.28 -14.03
C ARG A 91 -1.22 9.06 -15.25
N VAL A 92 -0.42 10.04 -15.64
CA VAL A 92 -0.69 10.77 -16.88
C VAL A 92 -0.41 9.84 -18.04
N PRO A 93 -1.38 9.64 -18.95
CA PRO A 93 -1.12 8.80 -20.12
C PRO A 93 0.08 9.35 -20.88
N SER A 94 0.88 8.43 -21.42
CA SER A 94 2.00 8.85 -22.25
C SER A 94 1.46 9.66 -23.44
N GLU A 95 2.09 10.77 -23.69
CA GLU A 95 1.71 11.54 -24.85
C GLU A 95 2.09 10.81 -26.12
N PRO A 96 1.26 10.87 -27.12
CA PRO A 96 1.61 10.25 -28.39
C PRO A 96 2.83 10.90 -29.02
#